data_2cba0a759dce4210e0de7832fd51eff6
#
_entry.id   2cba0a759dce4210e0de7832fd51eff6
#
_cell.length_a   1.000
_cell.length_b   1.000
_cell.length_c   1.000
_cell.angle_alpha   90.00
_cell.angle_beta   90.00
_cell.angle_gamma   90.00
#
_symmetry.space_group_name_H-M   'P 1'
#
loop_
_entity.id
_entity.type
_entity.pdbx_description
1 polymer ?
#
loop_
_entity_poly.entity_id
_entity_poly.type
_entity_poly.pdbx_seq_one_letter_code
_entity_poly.pdbx_strand_id
1 'polypeptide(L)'
;KDWSSSRLKVALAFPDIYDLGMPNLGLAILYELINQRDDMLAERVYLPWQDMERVMRREGIPLYSLETYHPILEFDVLGISLPYEQLYTNTLHLLDLANIPYHSVDRVIGKYPVVVAGGHSTFNPEPMADFIDAFVIGEGEEAMVEIAETVQKWSHNLDSNKQHKTESVDRSSLYRELAAIDGIYVPQ
;
A
#
# COMPACT_ATOMS: atom_id res chain seq x y z
N LYS A 1 -2.08 17.50 5.83
CA LYS A 1 -0.64 17.69 5.53
C LYS A 1 -0.45 18.06 4.07
N ASP A 2 0.69 18.68 3.76
CA ASP A 2 1.03 19.00 2.38
C ASP A 2 1.73 17.80 1.71
N TRP A 3 1.19 17.41 0.55
CA TRP A 3 1.73 16.32 -0.27
C TRP A 3 3.21 16.52 -0.64
N SER A 4 3.58 17.76 -0.99
CA SER A 4 4.91 18.07 -1.50
C SER A 4 5.99 18.07 -0.41
N SER A 5 5.62 18.29 0.85
CA SER A 5 6.54 18.31 1.98
C SER A 5 6.79 16.95 2.62
N SER A 6 5.92 15.98 2.36
CA SER A 6 6.03 14.63 2.92
C SER A 6 7.03 13.78 2.14
N ARG A 7 7.95 13.14 2.87
CA ARG A 7 9.01 12.29 2.28
C ARG A 7 8.50 10.90 1.93
N LEU A 8 7.55 10.40 2.70
CA LEU A 8 6.91 9.09 2.46
C LEU A 8 5.39 9.26 2.41
N LYS A 9 4.76 8.60 1.45
CA LYS A 9 3.32 8.65 1.22
C LYS A 9 2.73 7.25 1.29
N VAL A 10 1.74 7.09 2.14
CA VAL A 10 1.05 5.82 2.38
C VAL A 10 -0.41 5.96 1.96
N ALA A 11 -0.85 5.14 1.01
CA ALA A 11 -2.26 4.95 0.71
C ALA A 11 -2.81 3.86 1.63
N LEU A 12 -3.78 4.19 2.47
CA LEU A 12 -4.48 3.24 3.34
C LEU A 12 -5.82 2.88 2.71
N ALA A 13 -5.91 1.67 2.19
CA ALA A 13 -7.05 1.20 1.43
C ALA A 13 -7.94 0.24 2.23
N PHE A 14 -9.24 0.46 2.15
CA PHE A 14 -10.23 -0.55 2.44
C PHE A 14 -10.87 -0.98 1.09
N PRO A 15 -10.72 -2.24 0.66
CA PRO A 15 -11.12 -2.66 -0.68
C PRO A 15 -12.64 -2.91 -0.78
N ASP A 16 -13.42 -1.90 -0.42
CA ASP A 16 -14.86 -1.81 -0.60
C ASP A 16 -15.27 -0.33 -0.69
N ILE A 17 -16.54 -0.07 -0.88
CA ILE A 17 -17.08 1.29 -0.98
C ILE A 17 -16.88 2.08 0.32
N TYR A 18 -16.89 3.41 0.20
CA TYR A 18 -16.68 4.34 1.31
C TYR A 18 -17.58 4.05 2.53
N ASP A 19 -18.87 3.79 2.31
CA ASP A 19 -19.84 3.59 3.40
C ASP A 19 -19.51 2.35 4.27
N LEU A 20 -18.86 1.34 3.70
CA LEU A 20 -18.43 0.13 4.41
C LEU A 20 -17.04 0.26 5.02
N GLY A 21 -16.14 0.98 4.36
CA GLY A 21 -14.76 1.11 4.80
C GLY A 21 -14.53 2.24 5.80
N MET A 22 -15.25 3.34 5.70
CA MET A 22 -15.05 4.52 6.56
C MET A 22 -15.15 4.23 8.07
N PRO A 23 -16.08 3.37 8.55
CA PRO A 23 -16.17 3.05 9.96
C PRO A 23 -15.06 2.12 10.47
N ASN A 24 -14.13 1.65 9.63
CA ASN A 24 -13.07 0.75 10.05
C ASN A 24 -12.09 1.45 11.01
N LEU A 25 -12.11 1.03 12.27
CA LEU A 25 -11.32 1.65 13.33
C LEU A 25 -9.81 1.43 13.12
N GLY A 26 -9.39 0.24 12.67
CA GLY A 26 -7.97 -0.06 12.42
C GLY A 26 -7.37 0.88 11.38
N LEU A 27 -8.10 1.12 10.29
CA LEU A 27 -7.66 2.07 9.26
C LEU A 27 -7.59 3.51 9.78
N ALA A 28 -8.55 3.91 10.64
CA ALA A 28 -8.54 5.23 11.25
C ALA A 28 -7.35 5.42 12.22
N ILE A 29 -7.00 4.38 12.99
CA ILE A 29 -5.84 4.39 13.88
C ILE A 29 -4.54 4.53 13.09
N LEU A 30 -4.35 3.72 12.04
CA LEU A 30 -3.16 3.79 11.18
C LEU A 30 -3.04 5.14 10.48
N TYR A 31 -4.15 5.67 9.99
CA TYR A 31 -4.19 7.01 9.40
C TYR A 31 -3.69 8.09 10.38
N GLU A 32 -4.15 8.06 11.61
CA GLU A 32 -3.73 9.02 12.63
C GLU A 32 -2.26 8.84 13.00
N LEU A 33 -1.81 7.60 13.26
CA LEU A 33 -0.43 7.30 13.65
C LEU A 33 0.59 7.77 12.59
N ILE A 34 0.35 7.47 11.33
CA ILE A 34 1.24 7.89 10.24
C ILE A 34 1.20 9.42 10.10
N ASN A 35 0.03 10.02 10.20
CA ASN A 35 -0.10 11.46 10.07
C ASN A 35 0.40 12.26 11.29
N GLN A 36 0.69 11.65 12.43
CA GLN A 36 1.42 12.27 13.53
C GLN A 36 2.91 12.47 13.22
N ARG A 37 3.46 11.71 12.28
CA ARG A 37 4.88 11.82 11.85
C ARG A 37 5.06 13.01 10.92
N ASP A 38 6.01 13.90 11.18
CA ASP A 38 6.23 15.12 10.39
C ASP A 38 6.62 14.84 8.93
N ASP A 39 7.32 13.75 8.69
CA ASP A 39 7.89 13.37 7.40
C ASP A 39 7.04 12.38 6.59
N MET A 40 5.91 11.92 7.13
CA MET A 40 5.02 10.96 6.49
C MET A 40 3.63 11.54 6.24
N LEU A 41 2.96 11.03 5.21
CA LEU A 41 1.58 11.34 4.87
C LEU A 41 0.82 10.05 4.64
N ALA A 42 -0.32 9.90 5.29
CA ALA A 42 -1.29 8.86 4.98
C ALA A 42 -2.55 9.46 4.37
N GLU A 43 -3.08 8.84 3.33
CA GLU A 43 -4.37 9.16 2.73
C GLU A 43 -5.21 7.89 2.56
N ARG A 44 -6.53 8.05 2.60
CA ARG A 44 -7.46 6.93 2.57
C ARG A 44 -7.94 6.63 1.15
N VAL A 45 -8.19 5.36 0.90
CA VAL A 45 -8.64 4.86 -0.41
C VAL A 45 -9.80 3.90 -0.22
N TYR A 46 -10.82 4.05 -1.06
CA TYR A 46 -11.98 3.18 -1.12
C TYR A 46 -12.32 2.87 -2.57
N LEU A 47 -12.98 1.75 -2.82
CA LEU A 47 -13.49 1.47 -4.15
C LEU A 47 -14.67 2.40 -4.50
N PRO A 48 -14.74 2.86 -5.73
CA PRO A 48 -15.88 3.64 -6.20
C PRO A 48 -17.12 2.75 -6.36
N TRP A 49 -18.30 3.35 -6.29
CA TRP A 49 -19.51 2.67 -6.71
C TRP A 49 -19.53 2.47 -8.23
N GLN A 50 -20.33 1.52 -8.72
CA GLN A 50 -20.31 1.07 -10.12
C GLN A 50 -20.54 2.18 -11.17
N ASP A 51 -21.30 3.21 -10.86
CA ASP A 51 -21.55 4.36 -11.75
C ASP A 51 -20.29 5.23 -11.88
N MET A 52 -19.62 5.51 -10.78
CA MET A 52 -18.35 6.24 -10.75
C MET A 52 -17.25 5.42 -11.42
N GLU A 53 -17.14 4.12 -11.14
CA GLU A 53 -16.17 3.25 -11.79
C GLU A 53 -16.31 3.28 -13.33
N ARG A 54 -17.55 3.20 -13.85
CA ARG A 54 -17.78 3.28 -15.29
C ARG A 54 -17.28 4.59 -15.88
N VAL A 55 -17.44 5.71 -15.16
CA VAL A 55 -16.90 7.01 -15.58
C VAL A 55 -15.40 7.01 -15.57
N MET A 56 -14.77 6.53 -14.47
CA MET A 56 -13.32 6.45 -14.32
C MET A 56 -12.68 5.64 -15.46
N ARG A 57 -13.22 4.45 -15.74
CA ARG A 57 -12.73 3.60 -16.85
C ARG A 57 -12.88 4.26 -18.21
N ARG A 58 -14.02 4.91 -18.48
CA ARG A 58 -14.27 5.60 -19.74
C ARG A 58 -13.33 6.77 -19.97
N GLU A 59 -13.06 7.55 -18.92
CA GLU A 59 -12.20 8.75 -18.97
C GLU A 59 -10.72 8.44 -18.72
N GLY A 60 -10.36 7.17 -18.43
CA GLY A 60 -9.00 6.77 -18.11
C GLY A 60 -8.48 7.34 -16.78
N ILE A 61 -9.36 7.58 -15.82
CA ILE A 61 -9.01 8.10 -14.49
C ILE A 61 -8.65 6.90 -13.60
N PRO A 62 -7.39 6.79 -13.10
CA PRO A 62 -7.02 5.73 -12.18
C PRO A 62 -7.63 5.93 -10.79
N LEU A 63 -7.62 4.89 -9.97
CA LEU A 63 -8.03 5.00 -8.57
C LEU A 63 -7.13 6.00 -7.83
N TYR A 64 -7.73 6.84 -7.01
CA TYR A 64 -7.08 7.93 -6.31
C TYR A 64 -7.50 8.00 -4.83
N SER A 65 -6.70 8.70 -4.04
CA SER A 65 -6.95 8.94 -2.61
C SER A 65 -8.09 9.91 -2.36
N LEU A 66 -8.67 9.83 -1.17
CA LEU A 66 -9.83 10.64 -0.78
C LEU A 66 -9.46 12.10 -0.47
N GLU A 67 -8.30 12.35 0.12
CA GLU A 67 -7.92 13.66 0.67
C GLU A 67 -7.41 14.62 -0.40
N THR A 68 -6.42 14.19 -1.18
CA THR A 68 -5.77 15.06 -2.18
C THR A 68 -5.99 14.63 -3.63
N TYR A 69 -6.71 13.52 -3.84
CA TYR A 69 -7.05 12.98 -5.17
C TYR A 69 -5.83 12.55 -5.99
N HIS A 70 -4.71 12.20 -5.33
CA HIS A 70 -3.56 11.65 -6.02
C HIS A 70 -3.80 10.20 -6.44
N PRO A 71 -3.38 9.80 -7.66
CA PRO A 71 -3.38 8.41 -8.09
C PRO A 71 -2.61 7.51 -7.13
N ILE A 72 -3.12 6.30 -6.90
CA ILE A 72 -2.47 5.36 -5.96
C ILE A 72 -1.04 5.00 -6.39
N LEU A 73 -0.75 5.07 -7.69
CA LEU A 73 0.60 4.87 -8.23
C LEU A 73 1.65 5.89 -7.73
N GLU A 74 1.23 7.03 -7.21
CA GLU A 74 2.12 8.09 -6.72
C GLU A 74 2.50 7.92 -5.25
N PHE A 75 1.96 6.90 -4.58
CA PHE A 75 2.30 6.56 -3.21
C PHE A 75 3.49 5.60 -3.16
N ASP A 76 4.20 5.60 -2.03
CA ASP A 76 5.33 4.71 -1.77
C ASP A 76 4.87 3.35 -1.24
N VAL A 77 3.81 3.36 -0.42
CA VAL A 77 3.21 2.17 0.19
C VAL A 77 1.70 2.18 -0.03
N LEU A 78 1.16 1.03 -0.39
CA LEU A 78 -0.27 0.75 -0.41
C LEU A 78 -0.59 -0.27 0.69
N GLY A 79 -1.12 0.21 1.82
CA GLY A 79 -1.59 -0.63 2.93
C GLY A 79 -3.07 -1.01 2.74
N ILE A 80 -3.37 -2.29 2.65
CA ILE A 80 -4.72 -2.82 2.40
C ILE A 80 -5.25 -3.49 3.67
N SER A 81 -6.41 -3.04 4.15
CA SER A 81 -7.10 -3.67 5.28
C SER A 81 -7.94 -4.84 4.80
N LEU A 82 -7.63 -6.05 5.29
CA LEU A 82 -8.32 -7.31 4.98
C LEU A 82 -8.94 -7.93 6.24
N PRO A 83 -10.03 -7.38 6.77
CA PRO A 83 -10.69 -7.93 7.95
C PRO A 83 -11.38 -9.28 7.69
N TYR A 84 -11.71 -9.62 6.44
CA TYR A 84 -12.36 -10.86 6.05
C TYR A 84 -12.07 -11.23 4.59
N GLU A 85 -12.18 -12.52 4.24
CA GLU A 85 -11.73 -13.09 2.97
C GLU A 85 -12.56 -12.66 1.75
N GLN A 86 -13.81 -12.22 1.95
CA GLN A 86 -14.65 -11.68 0.87
C GLN A 86 -14.02 -10.49 0.15
N LEU A 87 -13.05 -9.83 0.79
CA LEU A 87 -12.34 -8.70 0.20
C LEU A 87 -11.18 -9.10 -0.74
N TYR A 88 -10.86 -10.38 -0.88
CA TYR A 88 -9.74 -10.82 -1.74
C TYR A 88 -9.96 -10.42 -3.20
N THR A 89 -11.13 -10.69 -3.76
CA THR A 89 -11.43 -10.28 -5.14
C THR A 89 -11.53 -8.76 -5.30
N ASN A 90 -12.03 -8.07 -4.28
CA ASN A 90 -12.08 -6.62 -4.26
C ASN A 90 -10.66 -6.01 -4.22
N THR A 91 -9.71 -6.68 -3.57
CA THR A 91 -8.30 -6.27 -3.57
C THR A 91 -7.71 -6.31 -4.98
N LEU A 92 -7.97 -7.38 -5.73
CA LEU A 92 -7.54 -7.45 -7.13
C LEU A 92 -8.22 -6.36 -7.98
N HIS A 93 -9.49 -6.12 -7.74
CA HIS A 93 -10.23 -5.04 -8.40
C HIS A 93 -9.65 -3.65 -8.08
N LEU A 94 -9.24 -3.42 -6.83
CA LEU A 94 -8.56 -2.20 -6.41
C LEU A 94 -7.23 -2.01 -7.16
N LEU A 95 -6.42 -3.06 -7.26
CA LEU A 95 -5.15 -3.02 -8.00
C LEU A 95 -5.38 -2.72 -9.48
N ASP A 96 -6.42 -3.32 -10.10
CA ASP A 96 -6.81 -3.05 -11.49
C ASP A 96 -7.15 -1.57 -11.72
N LEU A 97 -8.04 -1.02 -10.89
CA LEU A 97 -8.44 0.38 -10.98
C LEU A 97 -7.28 1.36 -10.71
N ALA A 98 -6.32 0.95 -9.89
CA ALA A 98 -5.11 1.71 -9.61
C ALA A 98 -4.03 1.56 -10.70
N ASN A 99 -4.24 0.75 -11.73
CA ASN A 99 -3.25 0.39 -12.76
C ASN A 99 -1.97 -0.23 -12.16
N ILE A 100 -2.12 -1.01 -11.08
CA ILE A 100 -1.05 -1.74 -10.41
C ILE A 100 -1.11 -3.21 -10.87
N PRO A 101 0.00 -3.82 -11.33
CA PRO A 101 0.01 -5.24 -11.69
C PRO A 101 -0.47 -6.13 -10.55
N TYR A 102 -1.29 -7.13 -10.86
CA TYR A 102 -1.82 -8.05 -9.85
C TYR A 102 -0.70 -8.80 -9.13
N HIS A 103 0.16 -9.48 -9.90
CA HIS A 103 1.23 -10.26 -9.31
C HIS A 103 2.36 -9.39 -8.77
N SER A 104 2.80 -9.70 -7.56
CA SER A 104 3.89 -8.98 -6.90
C SER A 104 5.19 -9.02 -7.72
N VAL A 105 5.45 -10.15 -8.41
CA VAL A 105 6.64 -10.33 -9.25
C VAL A 105 6.69 -9.39 -10.46
N ASP A 106 5.54 -8.90 -10.92
CA ASP A 106 5.44 -7.98 -12.07
C ASP A 106 5.59 -6.51 -11.67
N ARG A 107 5.62 -6.22 -10.37
CA ARG A 107 5.77 -4.85 -9.86
C ARG A 107 7.24 -4.46 -9.74
N VAL A 108 7.67 -3.55 -10.58
CA VAL A 108 9.01 -2.96 -10.50
C VAL A 108 9.04 -1.92 -9.37
N ILE A 109 9.96 -2.09 -8.41
CA ILE A 109 10.15 -1.16 -7.31
C ILE A 109 10.55 0.23 -7.83
N GLY A 110 10.02 1.27 -7.18
CA GLY A 110 10.20 2.67 -7.59
C GLY A 110 9.31 3.10 -8.75
N LYS A 111 8.53 2.15 -9.31
CA LYS A 111 7.46 2.44 -10.27
C LYS A 111 6.08 2.19 -9.68
N TYR A 112 5.97 1.25 -8.75
CA TYR A 112 4.73 0.87 -8.09
C TYR A 112 4.93 0.91 -6.58
N PRO A 113 3.89 1.23 -5.80
CA PRO A 113 3.97 1.16 -4.35
C PRO A 113 4.30 -0.26 -3.86
N VAL A 114 4.87 -0.35 -2.67
CA VAL A 114 4.96 -1.61 -1.94
C VAL A 114 3.57 -1.94 -1.42
N VAL A 115 3.02 -3.09 -1.81
CA VAL A 115 1.66 -3.50 -1.44
C VAL A 115 1.71 -4.36 -0.19
N VAL A 116 1.14 -3.85 0.90
CA VAL A 116 1.11 -4.51 2.20
C VAL A 116 -0.35 -4.79 2.58
N ALA A 117 -0.62 -5.96 3.13
CA ALA A 117 -1.94 -6.29 3.66
C ALA A 117 -1.89 -6.55 5.16
N GLY A 118 -2.92 -6.08 5.88
CA GLY A 118 -3.10 -6.34 7.31
C GLY A 118 -4.59 -6.59 7.62
N GLY A 119 -4.86 -7.12 8.81
CA GLY A 119 -6.23 -7.45 9.26
C GLY A 119 -6.42 -8.94 9.49
N HIS A 120 -7.61 -9.31 9.94
CA HIS A 120 -7.84 -10.67 10.47
C HIS A 120 -7.61 -11.80 9.44
N SER A 121 -7.93 -11.58 8.17
CA SER A 121 -7.73 -12.63 7.15
C SER A 121 -6.26 -12.83 6.77
N THR A 122 -5.33 -11.96 7.18
CA THR A 122 -3.89 -12.17 6.95
C THR A 122 -3.26 -13.25 7.83
N PHE A 123 -3.99 -13.80 8.84
CA PHE A 123 -3.56 -15.01 9.55
C PHE A 123 -3.47 -16.24 8.63
N ASN A 124 -4.13 -16.19 7.46
CA ASN A 124 -3.94 -17.14 6.37
C ASN A 124 -3.55 -16.38 5.09
N PRO A 125 -2.27 -16.02 4.92
CA PRO A 125 -1.82 -15.15 3.85
C PRO A 125 -1.75 -15.86 2.49
N GLU A 126 -1.63 -17.18 2.45
CA GLU A 126 -1.34 -17.97 1.25
C GLU A 126 -2.30 -17.72 0.08
N PRO A 127 -3.63 -17.55 0.27
CA PRO A 127 -4.53 -17.26 -0.86
C PRO A 127 -4.21 -15.96 -1.60
N MET A 128 -3.51 -15.03 -0.94
CA MET A 128 -3.14 -13.72 -1.50
C MET A 128 -1.63 -13.55 -1.70
N ALA A 129 -0.83 -14.59 -1.47
CA ALA A 129 0.64 -14.53 -1.49
C ALA A 129 1.22 -14.07 -2.83
N ASP A 130 0.61 -14.44 -3.96
CA ASP A 130 1.05 -14.02 -5.29
C ASP A 130 0.80 -12.51 -5.57
N PHE A 131 -0.09 -11.87 -4.79
CA PHE A 131 -0.59 -10.53 -5.08
C PHE A 131 -0.10 -9.46 -4.11
N ILE A 132 0.37 -9.84 -2.94
CA ILE A 132 0.77 -8.95 -1.85
C ILE A 132 2.28 -9.08 -1.61
N ASP A 133 2.97 -7.95 -1.41
CA ASP A 133 4.42 -7.95 -1.18
C ASP A 133 4.79 -8.35 0.25
N ALA A 134 3.98 -7.93 1.23
CA ALA A 134 4.17 -8.29 2.64
C ALA A 134 2.83 -8.30 3.39
N PHE A 135 2.73 -9.15 4.41
CA PHE A 135 1.55 -9.23 5.27
C PHE A 135 1.92 -8.89 6.71
N VAL A 136 1.07 -8.10 7.36
CA VAL A 136 1.11 -7.85 8.80
C VAL A 136 0.26 -8.90 9.50
N ILE A 137 0.86 -9.72 10.32
CA ILE A 137 0.21 -10.78 11.11
C ILE A 137 0.13 -10.32 12.56
N GLY A 138 -1.01 -9.87 13.00
CA GLY A 138 -1.24 -9.33 14.35
C GLY A 138 -1.55 -7.85 14.35
N GLU A 139 -1.06 -7.15 15.39
CA GLU A 139 -1.29 -5.72 15.59
C GLU A 139 -0.52 -4.90 14.53
N GLY A 140 -1.20 -3.96 13.91
CA GLY A 140 -0.66 -3.20 12.78
C GLY A 140 0.00 -1.88 13.14
N GLU A 141 -0.19 -1.39 14.37
CA GLU A 141 0.16 -0.02 14.76
C GLU A 141 1.66 0.24 14.72
N GLU A 142 2.45 -0.64 15.32
CA GLU A 142 3.91 -0.53 15.31
C GLU A 142 4.47 -1.03 13.97
N ALA A 143 4.00 -2.18 13.49
CA ALA A 143 4.48 -2.81 12.28
C ALA A 143 4.34 -1.91 11.05
N MET A 144 3.21 -1.19 10.90
CA MET A 144 3.00 -0.31 9.75
C MET A 144 3.95 0.89 9.75
N VAL A 145 4.29 1.43 10.92
CA VAL A 145 5.28 2.51 11.05
C VAL A 145 6.68 1.99 10.69
N GLU A 146 7.07 0.80 11.17
CA GLU A 146 8.36 0.20 10.84
C GLU A 146 8.48 -0.15 9.35
N ILE A 147 7.41 -0.66 8.72
CA ILE A 147 7.35 -0.85 7.27
C ILE A 147 7.57 0.48 6.54
N ALA A 148 6.85 1.52 6.93
CA ALA A 148 6.95 2.83 6.31
C ALA A 148 8.39 3.39 6.43
N GLU A 149 9.00 3.31 7.62
CA GLU A 149 10.39 3.72 7.83
C GLU A 149 11.38 2.90 7.00
N THR A 150 11.17 1.59 6.88
CA THR A 150 12.01 0.71 6.07
C THR A 150 11.94 1.07 4.60
N VAL A 151 10.73 1.26 4.07
CA VAL A 151 10.53 1.70 2.68
C VAL A 151 11.16 3.07 2.44
N GLN A 152 11.01 4.01 3.37
CA GLN A 152 11.58 5.35 3.27
C GLN A 152 13.12 5.31 3.21
N LYS A 153 13.76 4.57 4.12
CA LYS A 153 15.22 4.40 4.15
C LYS A 153 15.73 3.77 2.85
N TRP A 154 15.02 2.75 2.40
CA TRP A 154 15.36 2.04 1.18
C TRP A 154 15.22 2.94 -0.07
N SER A 155 14.15 3.70 -0.22
CA SER A 155 13.93 4.66 -1.30
C SER A 155 15.01 5.75 -1.33
N HIS A 156 15.39 6.27 -0.18
CA HIS A 156 16.48 7.26 -0.08
C HIS A 156 17.83 6.71 -0.55
N ASN A 157 18.14 5.45 -0.23
CA ASN A 157 19.36 4.77 -0.68
C ASN A 157 19.36 4.60 -2.21
N LEU A 158 18.19 4.38 -2.82
CA LEU A 158 18.05 4.32 -4.27
C LEU A 158 18.40 5.63 -4.96
N ASP A 159 17.89 6.74 -4.48
CA ASP A 159 18.11 8.04 -5.08
C ASP A 159 19.59 8.46 -4.94
N SER A 160 20.22 8.09 -3.85
CA SER A 160 21.65 8.30 -3.63
C SER A 160 22.54 7.45 -4.58
N ASN A 161 22.08 6.25 -4.94
CA ASN A 161 22.81 5.34 -5.83
C ASN A 161 22.53 5.57 -7.32
N LYS A 162 21.43 6.25 -7.69
CA LYS A 162 21.15 6.65 -9.11
C LYS A 162 22.23 7.55 -9.71
N GLN A 163 23.11 8.16 -8.91
CA GLN A 163 24.30 8.88 -9.38
C GLN A 163 25.43 7.95 -9.87
N HIS A 164 25.38 6.65 -9.55
CA HIS A 164 26.29 5.64 -10.06
C HIS A 164 25.51 4.59 -10.87
N LYS A 165 25.57 4.72 -12.20
CA LYS A 165 24.88 3.93 -13.23
C LYS A 165 24.74 2.43 -12.95
N THR A 166 23.54 1.91 -13.31
CA THR A 166 23.27 0.54 -13.76
C THR A 166 23.43 -0.59 -12.73
N GLU A 167 22.44 -0.73 -11.84
CA GLU A 167 22.00 -2.07 -11.41
C GLU A 167 20.48 -2.02 -11.21
N SER A 168 19.78 -3.04 -11.72
CA SER A 168 18.38 -3.27 -11.39
C SER A 168 18.28 -3.34 -9.86
N VAL A 169 17.55 -2.41 -9.27
CA VAL A 169 17.41 -2.40 -7.81
C VAL A 169 16.80 -3.70 -7.37
N ASP A 170 17.57 -4.46 -6.60
CA ASP A 170 17.19 -5.77 -6.14
C ASP A 170 16.08 -5.65 -5.06
N ARG A 171 14.85 -6.06 -5.44
CA ARG A 171 13.72 -6.17 -4.52
C ARG A 171 14.03 -7.06 -3.31
N SER A 172 14.91 -8.04 -3.47
CA SER A 172 15.22 -9.01 -2.42
C SER A 172 15.88 -8.36 -1.21
N SER A 173 16.56 -7.22 -1.35
CA SER A 173 17.07 -6.47 -0.21
C SER A 173 15.96 -5.86 0.64
N LEU A 174 14.99 -5.18 0.00
CA LEU A 174 13.84 -4.62 0.70
C LEU A 174 13.02 -5.73 1.37
N TYR A 175 12.75 -6.82 0.67
CA TYR A 175 11.96 -7.93 1.22
C TYR A 175 12.64 -8.59 2.42
N ARG A 176 13.97 -8.70 2.43
CA ARG A 176 14.71 -9.18 3.61
C ARG A 176 14.63 -8.23 4.80
N GLU A 177 14.67 -6.91 4.53
CA GLU A 177 14.49 -5.91 5.58
C GLU A 177 13.07 -5.95 6.14
N LEU A 178 12.05 -6.05 5.29
CA LEU A 178 10.66 -6.20 5.72
C LEU A 178 10.43 -7.48 6.52
N ALA A 179 11.00 -8.60 6.07
CA ALA A 179 10.89 -9.90 6.76
C ALA A 179 11.60 -9.94 8.13
N ALA A 180 12.45 -8.95 8.42
CA ALA A 180 13.10 -8.82 9.73
C ALA A 180 12.25 -8.06 10.76
N ILE A 181 11.14 -7.45 10.35
CA ILE A 181 10.21 -6.79 11.26
C ILE A 181 9.31 -7.85 11.90
N ASP A 182 9.15 -7.76 13.22
CA ASP A 182 8.28 -8.69 13.96
C ASP A 182 6.84 -8.64 13.44
N GLY A 183 6.23 -9.81 13.23
CA GLY A 183 4.87 -9.94 12.73
C GLY A 183 4.70 -9.74 11.22
N ILE A 184 5.80 -9.58 10.46
CA ILE A 184 5.73 -9.45 9.01
C ILE A 184 6.04 -10.79 8.32
N TYR A 185 5.12 -11.22 7.47
CA TYR A 185 5.31 -12.33 6.55
C TYR A 185 5.52 -11.80 5.12
N VAL A 186 6.63 -12.17 4.51
CA VAL A 186 6.94 -11.88 3.11
C VAL A 186 6.88 -13.18 2.32
N PRO A 187 5.94 -13.32 1.37
CA PRO A 187 5.89 -14.49 0.49
C PRO A 187 7.17 -14.64 -0.34
N GLN A 188 7.59 -15.88 -0.61
CA GLN A 188 8.79 -16.18 -1.42
C GLN A 188 8.44 -16.34 -2.89
#